data_6a0943d02ab3a32040a797fa1e303ba6
#
_entry.id   6a0943d02ab3a32040a797fa1e303ba6
#
_cell.length_a   1.000
_cell.length_b   1.000
_cell.length_c   1.000
_cell.angle_alpha   90.00
_cell.angle_beta   90.00
_cell.angle_gamma   90.00
#
_symmetry.space_group_name_H-M   'P 1'
#
loop_
_entity.id
_entity.type
_entity.pdbx_description
1 polymer ?
#
loop_
_entity_poly.entity_id
_entity_poly.type
_entity_poly.pdbx_seq_one_letter_code
_entity_poly.pdbx_strand_id
1 'polypeptide(L)'
;MFTWIWPFIGGLIGIIVGAFGFLILDLLHLPIIIGAALIYSFSIWFTGFHHLDGLIDFGDGMMVHGSPEKKIDVMRDKRIGTGGIAYLFMIGIITFAAIGSSPVILIFYILLVSEIAAKMGIITWATFSKPFPDGTGRYFIESMNKKLLLLSFILASAIGFLIFNILGIVGITMGLLSGIIIVLIAKKNFKLATGDVLGASNEVERMLALVIMITLFML
;
A
#
# COMPACT_ATOMS: atom_id res chain seq x y z
N MET A 1 7.72 8.74 -18.61
CA MET A 1 7.90 7.84 -17.44
C MET A 1 6.94 6.66 -17.58
N PHE A 2 7.36 5.43 -17.27
CA PHE A 2 6.53 4.22 -17.45
C PHE A 2 5.81 3.87 -16.13
N THR A 3 5.08 4.82 -15.56
CA THR A 3 4.43 4.67 -14.24
C THR A 3 3.39 3.53 -14.21
N TRP A 4 2.78 3.21 -15.35
CA TRP A 4 1.82 2.12 -15.47
C TRP A 4 2.39 0.72 -15.16
N ILE A 5 3.74 0.57 -15.18
CA ILE A 5 4.39 -0.72 -14.83
C ILE A 5 4.58 -0.92 -13.31
N TRP A 6 4.21 0.04 -12.48
CA TRP A 6 4.43 -0.04 -11.02
C TRP A 6 3.85 -1.28 -10.33
N PRO A 7 2.69 -1.84 -10.74
CA PRO A 7 2.24 -3.11 -10.18
C PRO A 7 3.25 -4.26 -10.39
N PHE A 8 4.01 -4.24 -11.48
CA PHE A 8 5.07 -5.25 -11.73
C PHE A 8 6.28 -5.02 -10.82
N ILE A 9 6.61 -3.77 -10.48
CA ILE A 9 7.60 -3.44 -9.45
C ILE A 9 7.10 -3.96 -8.10
N GLY A 10 5.81 -3.80 -7.80
CA GLY A 10 5.16 -4.46 -6.67
C GLY A 10 5.33 -5.96 -6.68
N GLY A 11 5.21 -6.60 -7.85
CA GLY A 11 5.48 -8.02 -8.03
C GLY A 11 6.91 -8.41 -7.66
N LEU A 12 7.91 -7.64 -8.08
CA LEU A 12 9.32 -7.89 -7.70
C LEU A 12 9.54 -7.75 -6.19
N ILE A 13 9.00 -6.70 -5.57
CA ILE A 13 9.03 -6.51 -4.13
C ILE A 13 8.31 -7.68 -3.43
N GLY A 14 7.15 -8.05 -3.95
CA GLY A 14 6.33 -9.14 -3.41
C GLY A 14 6.99 -10.51 -3.49
N ILE A 15 7.77 -10.79 -4.54
CA ILE A 15 8.59 -12.01 -4.62
C ILE A 15 9.62 -12.04 -3.48
N ILE A 16 10.30 -10.92 -3.21
CA ILE A 16 11.32 -10.84 -2.17
C ILE A 16 10.69 -10.96 -0.78
N VAL A 17 9.62 -10.20 -0.51
CA VAL A 17 8.91 -10.25 0.78
C VAL A 17 8.22 -11.61 0.98
N GLY A 18 7.61 -12.15 -0.08
CA GLY A 18 6.99 -13.47 -0.06
C GLY A 18 8.00 -14.60 0.17
N ALA A 19 9.16 -14.54 -0.50
CA ALA A 19 10.25 -15.50 -0.28
C ALA A 19 10.80 -15.44 1.15
N PHE A 20 10.90 -14.23 1.72
CA PHE A 20 11.26 -14.07 3.13
C PHE A 20 10.19 -14.66 4.05
N GLY A 21 8.91 -14.44 3.76
CA GLY A 21 7.80 -15.04 4.51
C GLY A 21 7.81 -16.56 4.45
N PHE A 22 8.01 -17.12 3.28
CA PHE A 22 8.18 -18.57 3.09
C PHE A 22 9.37 -19.11 3.88
N LEU A 23 10.53 -18.47 3.81
CA LEU A 23 11.72 -18.84 4.57
C LEU A 23 11.43 -18.88 6.07
N ILE A 24 10.82 -17.84 6.62
CA ILE A 24 10.60 -17.68 8.06
C ILE A 24 9.54 -18.67 8.60
N LEU A 25 8.42 -18.81 7.90
CA LEU A 25 7.28 -19.56 8.42
C LEU A 25 7.25 -21.01 7.94
N ASP A 26 7.54 -21.27 6.66
CA ASP A 26 7.39 -22.59 6.07
C ASP A 26 8.69 -23.41 6.17
N LEU A 27 9.87 -22.81 5.97
CA LEU A 27 11.13 -23.53 6.01
C LEU A 27 11.76 -23.56 7.41
N LEU A 28 11.82 -22.42 8.12
CA LEU A 28 12.39 -22.31 9.47
C LEU A 28 11.38 -22.61 10.58
N HIS A 29 10.09 -22.71 10.26
CA HIS A 29 9.00 -23.02 11.19
C HIS A 29 8.96 -22.12 12.44
N LEU A 30 9.24 -20.82 12.29
CA LEU A 30 9.13 -19.90 13.41
C LEU A 30 7.67 -19.78 13.89
N PRO A 31 7.45 -19.50 15.19
CA PRO A 31 6.10 -19.20 15.68
C PRO A 31 5.44 -18.09 14.86
N ILE A 32 4.18 -18.30 14.45
CA ILE A 32 3.47 -17.45 13.49
C ILE A 32 3.51 -15.96 13.89
N ILE A 33 3.32 -15.65 15.15
CA ILE A 33 3.34 -14.26 15.66
C ILE A 33 4.71 -13.63 15.45
N ILE A 34 5.80 -14.36 15.75
CA ILE A 34 7.17 -13.88 15.56
C ILE A 34 7.45 -13.72 14.06
N GLY A 35 7.06 -14.70 13.26
CA GLY A 35 7.21 -14.67 11.80
C GLY A 35 6.48 -13.48 11.19
N ALA A 36 5.23 -13.23 11.58
CA ALA A 36 4.47 -12.08 11.10
C ALA A 36 5.14 -10.73 11.45
N ALA A 37 5.68 -10.61 12.67
CA ALA A 37 6.42 -9.41 13.07
C ALA A 37 7.68 -9.21 12.21
N LEU A 38 8.45 -10.27 11.97
CA LEU A 38 9.65 -10.22 11.14
C LEU A 38 9.32 -9.90 9.68
N ILE A 39 8.28 -10.52 9.11
CA ILE A 39 7.84 -10.29 7.74
C ILE A 39 7.40 -8.83 7.54
N TYR A 40 6.56 -8.31 8.44
CA TYR A 40 6.13 -6.92 8.37
C TYR A 40 7.30 -5.95 8.54
N SER A 41 8.16 -6.16 9.51
CA SER A 41 9.37 -5.34 9.72
C SER A 41 10.29 -5.37 8.49
N PHE A 42 10.47 -6.55 7.88
CA PHE A 42 11.28 -6.70 6.67
C PHE A 42 10.65 -5.94 5.48
N SER A 43 9.32 -6.00 5.29
CA SER A 43 8.66 -5.30 4.19
C SER A 43 8.83 -3.78 4.28
N ILE A 44 8.74 -3.22 5.49
CA ILE A 44 8.95 -1.79 5.76
C ILE A 44 10.42 -1.41 5.52
N TRP A 45 11.34 -2.19 6.06
CA TRP A 45 12.78 -1.95 5.93
C TRP A 45 13.23 -2.05 4.46
N PHE A 46 12.78 -3.07 3.75
CA PHE A 46 13.15 -3.32 2.35
C PHE A 46 12.70 -2.18 1.42
N THR A 47 11.57 -1.56 1.71
CA THR A 47 11.07 -0.40 0.95
C THR A 47 11.65 0.94 1.43
N GLY A 48 12.63 0.92 2.35
CA GLY A 48 13.39 2.09 2.79
C GLY A 48 12.60 3.06 3.67
N PHE A 49 11.56 2.62 4.36
CA PHE A 49 10.69 3.39 5.27
C PHE A 49 9.88 4.54 4.61
N HIS A 50 10.08 4.85 3.33
CA HIS A 50 9.43 6.00 2.68
C HIS A 50 7.92 5.97 2.70
N HIS A 51 7.32 4.78 2.57
CA HIS A 51 5.86 4.66 2.62
C HIS A 51 5.32 4.83 4.04
N LEU A 52 6.08 4.35 5.02
CA LEU A 52 5.73 4.50 6.44
C LEU A 52 5.81 5.96 6.88
N ASP A 53 6.83 6.68 6.45
CA ASP A 53 7.00 8.11 6.67
C ASP A 53 5.79 8.88 6.12
N GLY A 54 5.42 8.61 4.85
CA GLY A 54 4.22 9.19 4.26
C GLY A 54 2.92 8.85 4.99
N LEU A 55 2.79 7.64 5.59
CA LEU A 55 1.63 7.29 6.41
C LEU A 55 1.56 8.11 7.69
N ILE A 56 2.70 8.36 8.33
CA ILE A 56 2.80 9.19 9.54
C ILE A 56 2.40 10.63 9.21
N ASP A 57 2.98 11.22 8.18
CA ASP A 57 2.70 12.59 7.75
C ASP A 57 1.24 12.77 7.35
N PHE A 58 0.70 11.81 6.60
CA PHE A 58 -0.73 11.78 6.25
C PHE A 58 -1.62 11.75 7.49
N GLY A 59 -1.29 10.92 8.48
CA GLY A 59 -2.01 10.82 9.74
C GLY A 59 -2.03 12.14 10.51
N ASP A 60 -0.90 12.82 10.58
CA ASP A 60 -0.80 14.14 11.21
C ASP A 60 -1.61 15.20 10.47
N GLY A 61 -1.52 15.22 9.14
CA GLY A 61 -2.34 16.12 8.32
C GLY A 61 -3.83 15.87 8.44
N MET A 62 -4.26 14.63 8.62
CA MET A 62 -5.68 14.26 8.82
C MET A 62 -6.23 14.71 10.17
N MET A 63 -5.43 14.72 11.23
CA MET A 63 -5.83 15.15 12.58
C MET A 63 -6.04 16.66 12.69
N VAL A 64 -5.37 17.44 11.85
CA VAL A 64 -5.43 18.92 11.95
C VAL A 64 -6.76 19.45 11.43
N HIS A 65 -7.38 20.33 12.19
CA HIS A 65 -8.53 21.12 11.76
C HIS A 65 -8.07 22.43 11.09
N GLY A 66 -8.69 22.76 9.96
CA GLY A 66 -8.42 24.00 9.24
C GLY A 66 -8.35 23.85 7.73
N SER A 67 -7.70 24.80 7.08
CA SER A 67 -7.58 24.83 5.63
C SER A 67 -6.67 23.71 5.10
N PRO A 68 -6.82 23.32 3.83
CA PRO A 68 -5.92 22.35 3.18
C PRO A 68 -4.45 22.73 3.28
N GLU A 69 -4.16 24.03 3.16
CA GLU A 69 -2.80 24.58 3.24
C GLU A 69 -2.19 24.28 4.62
N LYS A 70 -2.92 24.57 5.70
CA LYS A 70 -2.49 24.28 7.09
C LYS A 70 -2.25 22.79 7.30
N LYS A 71 -3.07 21.92 6.73
CA LYS A 71 -2.88 20.45 6.80
C LYS A 71 -1.62 19.99 6.10
N ILE A 72 -1.33 20.58 4.92
CA ILE A 72 -0.10 20.29 4.16
C ILE A 72 1.14 20.82 4.91
N ASP A 73 1.05 21.98 5.56
CA ASP A 73 2.16 22.52 6.35
C ASP A 73 2.53 21.58 7.52
N VAL A 74 1.50 20.98 8.15
CA VAL A 74 1.72 19.98 9.21
C VAL A 74 2.36 18.71 8.67
N MET A 75 1.94 18.22 7.50
CA MET A 75 2.57 17.06 6.84
C MET A 75 4.05 17.30 6.49
N ARG A 76 4.47 18.55 6.35
CA ARG A 76 5.84 18.94 6.05
C ARG A 76 6.68 19.26 7.29
N ASP A 77 6.06 19.29 8.47
CA ASP A 77 6.76 19.50 9.73
C ASP A 77 7.53 18.22 10.08
N LYS A 78 8.80 18.36 10.42
CA LYS A 78 9.65 17.21 10.82
C LYS A 78 9.31 16.60 12.18
N ARG A 79 8.37 17.19 12.90
CA ARG A 79 7.90 16.68 14.21
C ARG A 79 6.76 15.74 14.02
N ILE A 80 6.88 14.53 14.56
CA ILE A 80 5.82 13.53 14.55
C ILE A 80 4.76 13.93 15.58
N GLY A 81 3.50 14.01 15.13
CA GLY A 81 2.34 14.27 15.96
C GLY A 81 1.63 12.99 16.39
N THR A 82 0.62 13.16 17.24
CA THR A 82 -0.22 12.05 17.72
C THR A 82 -1.00 11.38 16.58
N GLY A 83 -1.39 12.15 15.55
CA GLY A 83 -2.09 11.63 14.37
C GLY A 83 -1.28 10.61 13.60
N GLY A 84 0.00 10.95 13.34
CA GLY A 84 0.93 10.04 12.67
C GLY A 84 1.15 8.75 13.44
N ILE A 85 1.38 8.85 14.76
CA ILE A 85 1.54 7.68 15.63
C ILE A 85 0.27 6.81 15.62
N ALA A 86 -0.93 7.42 15.70
CA ALA A 86 -2.18 6.69 15.68
C ALA A 86 -2.41 5.95 14.37
N TYR A 87 -2.18 6.59 13.22
CA TYR A 87 -2.31 5.97 11.89
C TYR A 87 -1.30 4.83 11.71
N LEU A 88 -0.03 5.07 12.09
CA LEU A 88 1.01 4.03 12.08
C LEU A 88 0.58 2.80 12.88
N PHE A 89 0.10 3.01 14.11
CA PHE A 89 -0.32 1.92 14.99
C PHE A 89 -1.53 1.18 14.42
N MET A 90 -2.57 1.90 13.96
CA MET A 90 -3.79 1.29 13.42
C MET A 90 -3.50 0.44 12.17
N ILE A 91 -2.83 1.02 11.19
CA ILE A 91 -2.52 0.32 9.93
C ILE A 91 -1.51 -0.82 10.19
N GLY A 92 -0.50 -0.56 11.01
CA GLY A 92 0.54 -1.53 11.33
C GLY A 92 0.01 -2.75 12.08
N ILE A 93 -0.83 -2.57 13.11
CA ILE A 93 -1.38 -3.70 13.87
C ILE A 93 -2.34 -4.56 13.03
N ILE A 94 -3.12 -3.94 12.13
CA ILE A 94 -4.01 -4.69 11.24
C ILE A 94 -3.17 -5.47 10.21
N THR A 95 -2.14 -4.86 9.62
CA THR A 95 -1.23 -5.53 8.68
C THR A 95 -0.52 -6.71 9.36
N PHE A 96 0.03 -6.50 10.55
CA PHE A 96 0.65 -7.55 11.35
C PHE A 96 -0.32 -8.69 11.65
N ALA A 97 -1.53 -8.39 12.10
CA ALA A 97 -2.56 -9.38 12.41
C ALA A 97 -3.00 -10.16 11.15
N ALA A 98 -3.13 -9.47 10.00
CA ALA A 98 -3.46 -10.12 8.74
C ALA A 98 -2.34 -11.10 8.32
N ILE A 99 -1.07 -10.71 8.38
CA ILE A 99 0.05 -11.63 8.09
C ILE A 99 0.02 -12.83 9.05
N GLY A 100 -0.19 -12.59 10.35
CA GLY A 100 -0.26 -13.65 11.36
C GLY A 100 -1.48 -14.58 11.26
N SER A 101 -2.51 -14.14 10.54
CA SER A 101 -3.70 -14.97 10.25
C SER A 101 -3.61 -15.70 8.92
N SER A 102 -2.57 -15.46 8.13
CA SER A 102 -2.39 -16.10 6.82
C SER A 102 -2.04 -17.58 6.98
N PRO A 103 -2.65 -18.48 6.18
CA PRO A 103 -2.19 -19.87 6.11
C PRO A 103 -0.73 -19.94 5.67
N VAL A 104 0.11 -20.62 6.43
CA VAL A 104 1.57 -20.68 6.21
C VAL A 104 1.91 -21.09 4.77
N ILE A 105 1.25 -22.13 4.26
CA ILE A 105 1.47 -22.66 2.90
C ILE A 105 1.14 -21.64 1.79
N LEU A 106 0.34 -20.62 2.07
CA LEU A 106 -0.07 -19.60 1.12
C LEU A 106 0.65 -18.25 1.33
N ILE A 107 1.47 -18.14 2.36
CA ILE A 107 2.08 -16.87 2.77
C ILE A 107 2.84 -16.20 1.63
N PHE A 108 3.57 -16.96 0.82
CA PHE A 108 4.28 -16.44 -0.34
C PHE A 108 3.34 -15.71 -1.31
N TYR A 109 2.24 -16.37 -1.69
CA TYR A 109 1.30 -15.86 -2.69
C TYR A 109 0.52 -14.66 -2.18
N ILE A 110 0.10 -14.71 -0.91
CA ILE A 110 -0.64 -13.63 -0.25
C ILE A 110 0.21 -12.36 -0.19
N LEU A 111 1.47 -12.47 0.24
CA LEU A 111 2.40 -11.35 0.30
C LEU A 111 2.73 -10.81 -1.10
N LEU A 112 2.96 -11.69 -2.07
CA LEU A 112 3.22 -11.29 -3.45
C LEU A 112 2.07 -10.47 -4.03
N VAL A 113 0.85 -10.94 -3.92
CA VAL A 113 -0.33 -10.24 -4.46
C VAL A 113 -0.59 -8.94 -3.70
N SER A 114 -0.36 -8.89 -2.38
CA SER A 114 -0.57 -7.67 -1.60
C SER A 114 0.36 -6.53 -2.01
N GLU A 115 1.61 -6.82 -2.40
CA GLU A 115 2.54 -5.82 -2.91
C GLU A 115 2.17 -5.33 -4.32
N ILE A 116 1.65 -6.21 -5.19
CA ILE A 116 1.09 -5.81 -6.48
C ILE A 116 -0.12 -4.88 -6.26
N ALA A 117 -1.01 -5.24 -5.35
CA ALA A 117 -2.19 -4.47 -4.99
C ALA A 117 -1.83 -3.09 -4.43
N ALA A 118 -0.82 -3.00 -3.56
CA ALA A 118 -0.33 -1.74 -3.03
C ALA A 118 0.13 -0.79 -4.14
N LYS A 119 0.87 -1.27 -5.12
CA LYS A 119 1.30 -0.45 -6.27
C LYS A 119 0.16 -0.15 -7.23
N MET A 120 -0.85 -1.03 -7.34
CA MET A 120 -2.07 -0.75 -8.11
C MET A 120 -2.82 0.44 -7.52
N GLY A 121 -2.94 0.53 -6.20
CA GLY A 121 -3.54 1.66 -5.53
C GLY A 121 -2.78 2.95 -5.71
N ILE A 122 -1.44 2.94 -5.60
CA ILE A 122 -0.60 4.12 -5.86
C ILE A 122 -0.87 4.71 -7.25
N ILE A 123 -0.90 3.88 -8.30
CA ILE A 123 -1.16 4.39 -9.67
C ILE A 123 -2.62 4.80 -9.86
N THR A 124 -3.56 4.21 -9.13
CA THR A 124 -4.95 4.65 -9.09
C THR A 124 -5.04 6.05 -8.51
N TRP A 125 -4.42 6.25 -7.36
CA TRP A 125 -4.35 7.57 -6.74
C TRP A 125 -3.68 8.59 -7.66
N ALA A 126 -2.55 8.28 -8.29
CA ALA A 126 -1.87 9.15 -9.23
C ALA A 126 -2.75 9.54 -10.43
N THR A 127 -3.54 8.59 -10.96
CA THR A 127 -4.41 8.82 -12.11
C THR A 127 -5.50 9.85 -11.86
N PHE A 128 -6.02 9.91 -10.64
CA PHE A 128 -7.15 10.77 -10.28
C PHE A 128 -6.77 12.00 -9.47
N SER A 129 -5.49 12.20 -9.19
CA SER A 129 -4.99 13.30 -8.37
C SER A 129 -4.37 14.43 -9.22
N LYS A 130 -4.27 15.62 -8.63
CA LYS A 130 -3.54 16.75 -9.19
C LYS A 130 -2.25 16.94 -8.40
N PRO A 131 -1.06 17.01 -9.05
CA PRO A 131 0.19 17.11 -8.34
C PRO A 131 0.34 18.46 -7.63
N PHE A 132 1.05 18.46 -6.52
CA PHE A 132 1.54 19.68 -5.92
C PHE A 132 2.62 20.29 -6.85
N PRO A 133 2.62 21.62 -7.10
CA PRO A 133 3.50 22.25 -8.11
C PRO A 133 4.98 21.91 -7.94
N ASP A 134 5.48 21.89 -6.70
CA ASP A 134 6.88 21.63 -6.36
C ASP A 134 7.09 20.25 -5.70
N GLY A 135 6.13 19.34 -5.87
CA GLY A 135 6.18 17.99 -5.26
C GLY A 135 7.07 17.02 -6.01
N THR A 136 7.86 16.21 -5.28
CA THR A 136 8.71 15.16 -5.84
C THR A 136 7.93 14.12 -6.67
N GLY A 137 6.65 13.88 -6.33
CA GLY A 137 5.75 12.97 -7.06
C GLY A 137 5.12 13.55 -8.33
N ARG A 138 5.40 14.82 -8.71
CA ARG A 138 4.74 15.50 -9.82
C ARG A 138 4.83 14.74 -11.14
N TYR A 139 6.02 14.39 -11.58
CA TYR A 139 6.23 13.67 -12.84
C TYR A 139 5.58 12.28 -12.84
N PHE A 140 5.53 11.65 -11.68
CA PHE A 140 4.84 10.37 -11.49
C PHE A 140 3.34 10.52 -11.75
N ILE A 141 2.70 11.51 -11.16
CA ILE A 141 1.27 11.79 -11.29
C ILE A 141 0.93 12.20 -12.72
N GLU A 142 1.69 13.13 -13.32
CA GLU A 142 1.47 13.63 -14.67
C GLU A 142 1.64 12.57 -15.75
N SER A 143 2.39 11.48 -15.48
CA SER A 143 2.61 10.38 -16.43
C SER A 143 1.46 9.35 -16.46
N MET A 144 0.48 9.45 -15.55
CA MET A 144 -0.66 8.53 -15.48
C MET A 144 -1.91 9.09 -16.17
N ASN A 145 -2.71 8.20 -16.71
CA ASN A 145 -4.05 8.48 -17.23
C ASN A 145 -4.95 7.25 -17.13
N LYS A 146 -6.26 7.43 -17.36
CA LYS A 146 -7.26 6.36 -17.22
C LYS A 146 -7.01 5.15 -18.14
N LYS A 147 -6.45 5.35 -19.35
CA LYS A 147 -6.16 4.24 -20.28
C LYS A 147 -5.01 3.38 -19.75
N LEU A 148 -3.96 4.01 -19.26
CA LEU A 148 -2.82 3.32 -18.65
C LEU A 148 -3.22 2.62 -17.35
N LEU A 149 -4.07 3.24 -16.53
CA LEU A 149 -4.63 2.60 -15.33
C LEU A 149 -5.41 1.33 -15.68
N LEU A 150 -6.29 1.40 -16.69
CA LEU A 150 -7.05 0.24 -17.14
C LEU A 150 -6.14 -0.88 -17.66
N LEU A 151 -5.13 -0.53 -18.47
CA LEU A 151 -4.14 -1.50 -18.95
C LEU A 151 -3.41 -2.16 -17.80
N SER A 152 -2.90 -1.39 -16.84
CA SER A 152 -2.23 -1.91 -15.64
C SER A 152 -3.14 -2.82 -14.83
N PHE A 153 -4.41 -2.44 -14.65
CA PHE A 153 -5.37 -3.24 -13.90
C PHE A 153 -5.63 -4.59 -14.58
N ILE A 154 -5.83 -4.61 -15.91
CA ILE A 154 -6.05 -5.84 -16.66
C ILE A 154 -4.83 -6.77 -16.54
N LEU A 155 -3.62 -6.24 -16.78
CA LEU A 155 -2.40 -7.03 -16.72
C LEU A 155 -2.10 -7.52 -15.31
N ALA A 156 -2.21 -6.65 -14.29
CA ALA A 156 -2.02 -7.03 -12.89
C ALA A 156 -3.04 -8.10 -12.46
N SER A 157 -4.32 -7.93 -12.84
CA SER A 157 -5.37 -8.92 -12.54
C SER A 157 -5.12 -10.27 -13.22
N ALA A 158 -4.65 -10.28 -14.47
CA ALA A 158 -4.26 -11.51 -15.15
C ALA A 158 -3.11 -12.22 -14.43
N ILE A 159 -2.08 -11.48 -14.01
CA ILE A 159 -0.98 -12.03 -13.21
C ILE A 159 -1.48 -12.52 -11.84
N GLY A 160 -2.31 -11.72 -11.15
CA GLY A 160 -2.91 -12.11 -9.88
C GLY A 160 -3.71 -13.41 -9.99
N PHE A 161 -4.48 -13.57 -11.07
CA PHE A 161 -5.21 -14.80 -11.34
C PHE A 161 -4.27 -16.00 -11.55
N LEU A 162 -3.18 -15.85 -12.28
CA LEU A 162 -2.19 -16.91 -12.49
C LEU A 162 -1.47 -17.30 -11.20
N ILE A 163 -1.27 -16.36 -10.28
CA ILE A 163 -0.58 -16.57 -9.00
C ILE A 163 -1.52 -17.18 -7.95
N PHE A 164 -2.73 -16.61 -7.82
CA PHE A 164 -3.62 -16.92 -6.68
C PHE A 164 -5.09 -17.02 -7.10
N ASN A 165 -5.37 -17.42 -8.33
CA ASN A 165 -6.72 -17.58 -8.88
C ASN A 165 -7.60 -16.32 -8.64
N ILE A 166 -8.88 -16.53 -8.31
CA ILE A 166 -9.84 -15.45 -8.07
C ILE A 166 -9.42 -14.52 -6.92
N LEU A 167 -8.76 -15.06 -5.89
CA LEU A 167 -8.28 -14.29 -4.76
C LEU A 167 -7.21 -13.28 -5.17
N GLY A 168 -6.39 -13.61 -6.17
CA GLY A 168 -5.44 -12.67 -6.76
C GLY A 168 -6.12 -11.48 -7.43
N ILE A 169 -7.19 -11.73 -8.19
CA ILE A 169 -8.00 -10.65 -8.77
C ILE A 169 -8.64 -9.79 -7.68
N VAL A 170 -9.19 -10.43 -6.64
CA VAL A 170 -9.82 -9.72 -5.52
C VAL A 170 -8.82 -8.82 -4.82
N GLY A 171 -7.62 -9.30 -4.50
CA GLY A 171 -6.57 -8.50 -3.86
C GLY A 171 -6.21 -7.27 -4.68
N ILE A 172 -6.01 -7.43 -6.00
CA ILE A 172 -5.67 -6.33 -6.91
C ILE A 172 -6.83 -5.35 -7.08
N THR A 173 -8.07 -5.86 -7.16
CA THR A 173 -9.27 -5.01 -7.19
C THR A 173 -9.39 -4.20 -5.91
N MET A 174 -9.05 -4.78 -4.76
CA MET A 174 -9.03 -4.06 -3.50
C MET A 174 -8.01 -2.93 -3.50
N GLY A 175 -6.81 -3.14 -4.08
CA GLY A 175 -5.83 -2.07 -4.30
C GLY A 175 -6.39 -0.92 -5.13
N LEU A 176 -7.09 -1.21 -6.22
CA LEU A 176 -7.75 -0.18 -7.06
C LEU A 176 -8.85 0.57 -6.28
N LEU A 177 -9.73 -0.14 -5.58
CA LEU A 177 -10.85 0.46 -4.84
C LEU A 177 -10.36 1.32 -3.67
N SER A 178 -9.39 0.83 -2.90
CA SER A 178 -8.80 1.59 -1.80
C SER A 178 -8.05 2.82 -2.30
N GLY A 179 -7.35 2.72 -3.42
CA GLY A 179 -6.74 3.88 -4.09
C GLY A 179 -7.77 4.96 -4.43
N ILE A 180 -8.96 4.59 -4.92
CA ILE A 180 -10.07 5.54 -5.16
C ILE A 180 -10.52 6.19 -3.84
N ILE A 181 -10.65 5.40 -2.77
CA ILE A 181 -11.05 5.93 -1.45
C ILE A 181 -10.02 6.95 -0.95
N ILE A 182 -8.74 6.65 -1.04
CA ILE A 182 -7.66 7.58 -0.65
C ILE A 182 -7.71 8.86 -1.50
N VAL A 183 -7.97 8.75 -2.81
CA VAL A 183 -8.20 9.93 -3.68
C VAL A 183 -9.31 10.82 -3.14
N LEU A 184 -10.45 10.25 -2.75
CA LEU A 184 -11.58 11.02 -2.25
C LEU A 184 -11.25 11.70 -0.91
N ILE A 185 -10.59 10.99 -0.01
CA ILE A 185 -10.14 11.50 1.28
C ILE A 185 -9.13 12.64 1.06
N ALA A 186 -8.11 12.42 0.22
CA ALA A 186 -7.05 13.39 -0.03
C ALA A 186 -7.60 14.66 -0.72
N LYS A 187 -8.48 14.52 -1.71
CA LYS A 187 -9.13 15.68 -2.36
C LYS A 187 -9.93 16.53 -1.39
N LYS A 188 -10.65 15.90 -0.47
CA LYS A 188 -11.45 16.61 0.54
C LYS A 188 -10.56 17.36 1.53
N ASN A 189 -9.42 16.80 1.92
CA ASN A 189 -8.58 17.32 2.99
C ASN A 189 -7.44 18.21 2.50
N PHE A 190 -6.79 17.86 1.39
CA PHE A 190 -5.53 18.48 0.95
C PHE A 190 -5.64 19.17 -0.41
N LYS A 191 -6.70 18.91 -1.20
CA LYS A 191 -6.94 19.39 -2.58
C LYS A 191 -5.89 18.94 -3.60
N LEU A 192 -4.61 18.91 -3.22
CA LEU A 192 -3.47 18.53 -4.05
C LEU A 192 -2.80 17.25 -3.52
N ALA A 193 -2.07 16.60 -4.39
CA ALA A 193 -1.37 15.36 -4.13
C ALA A 193 0.07 15.63 -3.66
N THR A 194 0.43 15.12 -2.48
CA THR A 194 1.80 15.09 -1.95
C THR A 194 2.40 13.69 -2.07
N GLY A 195 3.73 13.57 -1.99
CA GLY A 195 4.40 12.28 -1.92
C GLY A 195 3.97 11.43 -0.73
N ASP A 196 3.63 12.09 0.39
CA ASP A 196 3.24 11.45 1.64
C ASP A 196 1.91 10.71 1.50
N VAL A 197 0.96 11.28 0.75
CA VAL A 197 -0.29 10.59 0.42
C VAL A 197 -0.04 9.36 -0.45
N LEU A 198 0.98 9.36 -1.33
CA LEU A 198 1.41 8.16 -2.07
C LEU A 198 1.93 7.08 -1.11
N GLY A 199 2.73 7.47 -0.13
CA GLY A 199 3.24 6.55 0.89
C GLY A 199 2.13 5.96 1.74
N ALA A 200 1.22 6.80 2.25
CA ALA A 200 0.04 6.38 3.00
C ALA A 200 -0.84 5.42 2.20
N SER A 201 -1.06 5.73 0.92
CA SER A 201 -1.80 4.89 -0.02
C SER A 201 -1.22 3.48 -0.06
N ASN A 202 0.11 3.35 -0.26
CA ASN A 202 0.79 2.04 -0.30
C ASN A 202 0.51 1.16 0.93
N GLU A 203 0.61 1.73 2.14
CA GLU A 203 0.43 0.97 3.38
C GLU A 203 -1.03 0.56 3.60
N VAL A 204 -1.98 1.47 3.35
CA VAL A 204 -3.41 1.19 3.47
C VAL A 204 -3.84 0.11 2.47
N GLU A 205 -3.37 0.18 1.25
CA GLU A 205 -3.74 -0.74 0.17
C GLU A 205 -3.16 -2.13 0.39
N ARG A 206 -1.90 -2.23 0.84
CA ARG A 206 -1.30 -3.50 1.27
C ARG A 206 -2.15 -4.14 2.37
N MET A 207 -2.47 -3.38 3.41
CA MET A 207 -3.29 -3.84 4.53
C MET A 207 -4.65 -4.37 4.07
N LEU A 208 -5.38 -3.59 3.26
CA LEU A 208 -6.72 -3.98 2.82
C LEU A 208 -6.71 -5.19 1.88
N ALA A 209 -5.71 -5.29 1.00
CA ALA A 209 -5.55 -6.45 0.14
C ALA A 209 -5.28 -7.73 0.96
N LEU A 210 -4.40 -7.65 1.97
CA LEU A 210 -4.15 -8.76 2.90
C LEU A 210 -5.44 -9.18 3.62
N VAL A 211 -6.12 -8.23 4.25
CA VAL A 211 -7.34 -8.51 5.02
C VAL A 211 -8.42 -9.19 4.16
N ILE A 212 -8.70 -8.65 2.96
CA ILE A 212 -9.77 -9.19 2.11
C ILE A 212 -9.43 -10.59 1.59
N MET A 213 -8.19 -10.81 1.12
CA MET A 213 -7.78 -12.12 0.62
C MET A 213 -7.87 -13.20 1.69
N ILE A 214 -7.40 -12.90 2.91
CA ILE A 214 -7.43 -13.83 4.03
C ILE A 214 -8.86 -14.11 4.47
N THR A 215 -9.67 -13.06 4.60
CA THR A 215 -11.09 -13.21 5.01
C THR A 215 -11.85 -14.09 4.03
N LEU A 216 -11.70 -13.86 2.73
CA LEU A 216 -12.41 -14.66 1.71
C LEU A 216 -11.86 -16.08 1.56
N PHE A 217 -10.58 -16.29 1.87
CA PHE A 217 -10.01 -17.64 1.89
C PHE A 217 -10.53 -18.48 3.04
N MET A 218 -10.88 -17.84 4.17
CA MET A 218 -11.38 -18.53 5.37
C MET A 218 -12.89 -18.80 5.36
N LEU A 219 -13.64 -18.21 4.40
CA LEU A 219 -15.07 -18.46 4.19
C LEU A 219 -15.31 -19.69 3.32
#